data_07cd9181e62d275ce5386cf997dc2075
#
_entry.id   07cd9181e62d275ce5386cf997dc2075
#
_cell.length_a   1.000
_cell.length_b   1.000
_cell.length_c   1.000
_cell.angle_alpha   90.00
_cell.angle_beta   90.00
_cell.angle_gamma   90.00
#
_symmetry.space_group_name_H-M   'P 1'
#
loop_
_entity.id
_entity.type
_entity.pdbx_description
1 polymer ?
#
loop_
_entity_poly.entity_id
_entity_poly.type
_entity_poly.pdbx_seq_one_letter_code
_entity_poly.pdbx_strand_id
1 'polypeptide(L)'
;MKGLFVVFHGFSAHSGISKKIFAQCDALRRNGADIELCHIEIAPDGTQRRMVGGQAIRTFGKGLRAKLEKRVSLSDITRYIRHEGVEFLYIRHDHNASPVLIHWLRKVKKLGVRIALEIPTYPYDAEFAQSPAVRKLKLRIDRMFRCRMARYIDRIVTFSDDTEIFGRPTIRISNGIDFRSIPLKTQVHGDHHNLRLLAVANIHFWHGLDRVIEGLRDYYAAPHQCIVRLRIAGDGVETLIAEYRRMIDAYSLAEYAE
;
A
#
# COMPACT_ATOMS: atom_id res chain seq x y z
N MET A 1 18.05 -3.72 18.25
CA MET A 1 18.17 -4.37 16.91
C MET A 1 18.03 -3.27 15.85
N LYS A 2 19.11 -3.06 15.05
CA LYS A 2 19.11 -2.06 14.00
C LYS A 2 18.44 -2.58 12.73
N GLY A 3 17.46 -1.86 12.23
CA GLY A 3 16.61 -2.29 11.11
C GLY A 3 16.54 -1.29 9.97
N LEU A 4 16.21 -1.78 8.78
CA LEU A 4 15.95 -0.96 7.61
C LEU A 4 14.61 -1.36 6.98
N PHE A 5 13.68 -0.42 6.91
CA PHE A 5 12.41 -0.60 6.20
C PHE A 5 12.57 -0.09 4.76
N VAL A 6 12.45 -0.96 3.78
CA VAL A 6 12.67 -0.64 2.37
C VAL A 6 11.36 -0.62 1.59
N VAL A 7 11.10 0.50 0.92
CA VAL A 7 10.07 0.66 -0.10
C VAL A 7 10.70 1.12 -1.41
N PHE A 8 10.15 0.69 -2.54
CA PHE A 8 10.70 0.97 -3.88
C PHE A 8 10.02 2.16 -4.58
N HIS A 9 9.19 2.89 -3.86
CA HIS A 9 8.46 4.06 -4.36
C HIS A 9 8.66 5.28 -3.47
N GLY A 10 8.16 6.41 -3.92
CA GLY A 10 8.11 7.65 -3.14
C GLY A 10 6.85 7.77 -2.31
N PHE A 11 6.76 8.82 -1.53
CA PHE A 11 5.63 9.16 -0.69
C PHE A 11 4.85 10.36 -1.22
N SER A 12 3.56 10.40 -0.86
CA SER A 12 2.67 11.53 -1.09
C SER A 12 1.92 11.84 0.19
N ALA A 13 1.76 13.12 0.51
CA ALA A 13 1.06 13.59 1.71
C ALA A 13 -0.41 13.09 1.77
N HIS A 14 -1.03 12.92 0.61
CA HIS A 14 -2.43 12.49 0.49
C HIS A 14 -2.62 10.97 0.36
N SER A 15 -1.52 10.20 0.34
CA SER A 15 -1.58 8.75 0.19
C SER A 15 -1.77 8.03 1.52
N GLY A 16 -2.85 7.25 1.65
CA GLY A 16 -3.07 6.36 2.79
C GLY A 16 -1.95 5.33 2.96
N ILE A 17 -1.35 4.86 1.85
CA ILE A 17 -0.20 3.94 1.87
C ILE A 17 1.01 4.61 2.52
N SER A 18 1.29 5.88 2.18
CA SER A 18 2.38 6.64 2.79
C SER A 18 2.18 6.79 4.30
N LYS A 19 1.00 7.21 4.73
CA LYS A 19 0.63 7.33 6.16
C LYS A 19 0.80 6.00 6.89
N LYS A 20 0.36 4.90 6.28
CA LYS A 20 0.50 3.56 6.85
C LYS A 20 1.96 3.15 7.04
N ILE A 21 2.83 3.37 6.06
CA ILE A 21 4.26 3.02 6.16
C ILE A 21 4.94 3.82 7.26
N PHE A 22 4.67 5.12 7.37
CA PHE A 22 5.19 5.92 8.48
C PHE A 22 4.72 5.40 9.84
N ALA A 23 3.42 5.10 9.98
CA ALA A 23 2.87 4.53 11.21
C ALA A 23 3.46 3.16 11.55
N GLN A 24 3.75 2.32 10.56
CA GLN A 24 4.45 1.04 10.77
C GLN A 24 5.89 1.25 11.27
N CYS A 25 6.65 2.19 10.67
CA CYS A 25 7.99 2.52 11.15
C CYS A 25 7.96 3.03 12.59
N ASP A 26 7.03 3.92 12.91
CA ASP A 26 6.88 4.46 14.27
C ASP A 26 6.45 3.39 15.27
N ALA A 27 5.59 2.47 14.88
CA ALA A 27 5.21 1.34 15.71
C ALA A 27 6.40 0.42 16.00
N LEU A 28 7.23 0.13 15.00
CA LEU A 28 8.46 -0.65 15.19
C LEU A 28 9.45 0.04 16.12
N ARG A 29 9.63 1.36 15.99
CA ARG A 29 10.48 2.17 16.89
C ARG A 29 9.97 2.13 18.33
N ARG A 30 8.67 2.30 18.53
CA ARG A 30 8.02 2.23 19.85
C ARG A 30 8.17 0.85 20.50
N ASN A 31 8.32 -0.19 19.71
CA ASN A 31 8.59 -1.55 20.20
C ASN A 31 10.10 -1.88 20.29
N GLY A 32 10.96 -0.86 20.33
CA GLY A 32 12.39 -1.01 20.59
C GLY A 32 13.25 -1.35 19.37
N ALA A 33 12.72 -1.25 18.16
CA ALA A 33 13.53 -1.37 16.95
C ALA A 33 14.14 -0.01 16.58
N ASP A 34 15.45 0.03 16.38
CA ASP A 34 16.13 1.17 15.76
C ASP A 34 16.00 1.04 14.25
N ILE A 35 14.88 1.54 13.70
CA ILE A 35 14.54 1.33 12.29
C ILE A 35 14.57 2.62 11.48
N GLU A 36 15.30 2.58 10.38
CA GLU A 36 15.34 3.63 9.38
C GLU A 36 14.48 3.27 8.15
N LEU A 37 13.96 4.30 7.48
CA LEU A 37 13.12 4.15 6.30
C LEU A 37 13.90 4.46 5.03
N CYS A 38 14.00 3.46 4.14
CA CYS A 38 14.60 3.60 2.81
C CYS A 38 13.50 3.75 1.76
N HIS A 39 13.51 4.87 1.03
CA HIS A 39 12.50 5.18 0.02
C HIS A 39 13.08 5.95 -1.17
N ILE A 40 12.26 6.19 -2.18
CA ILE A 40 12.60 7.06 -3.32
C ILE A 40 11.98 8.43 -3.09
N GLU A 41 12.77 9.47 -3.19
CA GLU A 41 12.31 10.86 -3.26
C GLU A 41 12.42 11.35 -4.71
N ILE A 42 11.44 12.14 -5.13
CA ILE A 42 11.49 12.87 -6.40
C ILE A 42 11.51 14.36 -6.04
N ALA A 43 12.64 14.99 -6.26
CA ALA A 43 12.79 16.41 -6.02
C ALA A 43 11.94 17.25 -6.99
N PRO A 44 11.64 18.52 -6.69
CA PRO A 44 10.83 19.39 -7.55
C PRO A 44 11.36 19.51 -8.99
N ASP A 45 12.66 19.40 -9.17
CA ASP A 45 13.31 19.41 -10.49
C ASP A 45 13.21 18.06 -11.24
N GLY A 46 12.56 17.05 -10.66
CA GLY A 46 12.40 15.70 -11.22
C GLY A 46 13.57 14.75 -10.96
N THR A 47 14.59 15.17 -10.21
CA THR A 47 15.72 14.32 -9.81
C THR A 47 15.24 13.24 -8.81
N GLN A 48 15.58 11.98 -9.08
CA GLN A 48 15.22 10.84 -8.24
C GLN A 48 16.39 10.50 -7.32
N ARG A 49 16.10 10.34 -6.03
CA ARG A 49 17.09 10.01 -4.99
C ARG A 49 16.61 8.84 -4.16
N ARG A 50 17.54 8.02 -3.68
CA ARG A 50 17.25 7.03 -2.64
C ARG A 50 17.65 7.61 -1.30
N MET A 51 16.69 7.72 -0.42
CA MET A 51 16.81 8.33 0.90
C MET A 51 16.83 7.27 1.99
N VAL A 52 17.61 7.46 3.02
CA VAL A 52 17.55 6.71 4.28
C VAL A 52 17.81 7.70 5.42
N GLY A 53 16.94 7.70 6.44
CA GLY A 53 17.10 8.58 7.60
C GLY A 53 17.16 10.08 7.25
N GLY A 54 16.51 10.51 6.17
CA GLY A 54 16.55 11.89 5.68
C GLY A 54 17.77 12.23 4.81
N GLN A 55 18.71 11.29 4.63
CA GLN A 55 19.93 11.51 3.81
C GLN A 55 19.83 10.77 2.47
N ALA A 56 20.34 11.39 1.41
CA ALA A 56 20.42 10.77 0.09
C ALA A 56 21.62 9.82 0.03
N ILE A 57 21.37 8.50 -0.02
CA ILE A 57 22.43 7.49 -0.20
C ILE A 57 22.80 7.26 -1.66
N ARG A 58 21.93 7.70 -2.59
CA ARG A 58 22.17 7.68 -4.04
C ARG A 58 21.28 8.66 -4.78
N THR A 59 21.83 9.29 -5.82
CA THR A 59 21.11 10.12 -6.79
C THR A 59 21.14 9.42 -8.15
N PHE A 60 19.98 9.28 -8.80
CA PHE A 60 19.81 8.60 -10.09
C PHE A 60 19.65 9.56 -11.27
N GLY A 61 19.47 10.87 -11.02
CA GLY A 61 19.14 11.86 -12.05
C GLY A 61 17.64 11.84 -12.41
N LYS A 62 17.33 12.10 -13.69
CA LYS A 62 15.96 12.36 -14.19
C LYS A 62 15.53 11.37 -15.30
N GLY A 63 14.23 11.31 -15.57
CA GLY A 63 13.66 10.63 -16.71
C GLY A 63 13.66 9.11 -16.65
N LEU A 64 13.59 8.47 -17.82
CA LEU A 64 13.46 7.00 -17.94
C LEU A 64 14.70 6.24 -17.45
N ARG A 65 15.90 6.80 -17.70
CA ARG A 65 17.15 6.18 -17.24
C ARG A 65 17.15 6.06 -15.71
N ALA A 66 16.80 7.12 -15.00
CA ALA A 66 16.69 7.10 -13.55
C ALA A 66 15.63 6.10 -13.06
N LYS A 67 14.49 6.00 -13.77
CA LYS A 67 13.43 5.02 -13.46
C LYS A 67 13.89 3.56 -13.59
N LEU A 68 14.75 3.26 -14.54
CA LEU A 68 15.35 1.93 -14.70
C LEU A 68 16.47 1.68 -13.69
N GLU A 69 17.38 2.63 -13.55
CA GLU A 69 18.56 2.51 -12.69
C GLU A 69 18.18 2.25 -11.22
N LYS A 70 17.20 2.99 -10.67
CA LYS A 70 16.74 2.77 -9.29
C LYS A 70 16.16 1.37 -9.02
N ARG A 71 15.69 0.66 -10.07
CA ARG A 71 15.12 -0.68 -9.96
C ARG A 71 16.19 -1.77 -10.01
N VAL A 72 17.27 -1.54 -10.73
CA VAL A 72 18.32 -2.56 -10.93
C VAL A 72 19.53 -2.34 -10.03
N SER A 73 19.77 -1.12 -9.58
CA SER A 73 20.90 -0.78 -8.73
C SER A 73 20.49 -0.72 -7.26
N LEU A 74 20.84 -1.77 -6.51
CA LEU A 74 20.55 -1.93 -5.08
C LEU A 74 21.83 -2.02 -4.24
N SER A 75 23.00 -1.74 -4.84
CA SER A 75 24.30 -1.84 -4.19
C SER A 75 24.51 -0.76 -3.11
N ASP A 76 23.88 0.38 -3.27
CA ASP A 76 23.85 1.47 -2.29
C ASP A 76 23.15 1.06 -1.00
N ILE A 77 22.02 0.34 -1.09
CA ILE A 77 21.34 -0.24 0.08
C ILE A 77 22.26 -1.26 0.76
N THR A 78 22.92 -2.14 -0.01
CA THR A 78 23.85 -3.13 0.56
C THR A 78 25.01 -2.46 1.26
N ARG A 79 25.53 -1.36 0.70
CA ARG A 79 26.61 -0.58 1.32
C ARG A 79 26.14 0.03 2.64
N TYR A 80 24.95 0.62 2.63
CA TYR A 80 24.33 1.17 3.84
C TYR A 80 24.15 0.08 4.91
N ILE A 81 23.56 -1.06 4.57
CA ILE A 81 23.36 -2.20 5.47
C ILE A 81 24.66 -2.61 6.15
N ARG A 82 25.74 -2.71 5.37
CA ARG A 82 27.06 -3.10 5.90
C ARG A 82 27.68 -2.05 6.79
N HIS A 83 27.62 -0.78 6.37
CA HIS A 83 28.22 0.35 7.08
C HIS A 83 27.54 0.57 8.44
N GLU A 84 26.22 0.51 8.45
CA GLU A 84 25.41 0.78 9.61
C GLU A 84 25.18 -0.45 10.52
N GLY A 85 25.62 -1.62 10.12
CA GLY A 85 25.42 -2.85 10.89
C GLY A 85 23.94 -3.23 11.01
N VAL A 86 23.17 -3.09 9.91
CA VAL A 86 21.75 -3.45 9.91
C VAL A 86 21.59 -4.96 10.08
N GLU A 87 20.82 -5.38 11.08
CA GLU A 87 20.56 -6.77 11.44
C GLU A 87 19.24 -7.30 10.87
N PHE A 88 18.29 -6.39 10.60
CA PHE A 88 16.94 -6.71 10.17
C PHE A 88 16.51 -5.84 9.00
N LEU A 89 15.98 -6.47 7.95
CA LEU A 89 15.45 -5.83 6.76
C LEU A 89 13.95 -6.13 6.64
N TYR A 90 13.14 -5.08 6.65
CA TYR A 90 11.71 -5.16 6.37
C TYR A 90 11.46 -4.58 4.99
N ILE A 91 10.94 -5.39 4.08
CA ILE A 91 10.69 -5.00 2.69
C ILE A 91 9.19 -4.99 2.43
N ARG A 92 8.65 -3.87 1.94
CA ARG A 92 7.31 -3.87 1.39
C ARG A 92 7.34 -4.29 -0.07
N HIS A 93 6.63 -5.36 -0.39
CA HIS A 93 6.58 -5.93 -1.74
C HIS A 93 5.91 -4.97 -2.75
N ASP A 94 6.49 -4.84 -3.93
CA ASP A 94 6.00 -4.05 -5.05
C ASP A 94 5.84 -4.91 -6.32
N HIS A 95 5.49 -6.20 -6.15
CA HIS A 95 5.33 -7.18 -7.26
C HIS A 95 6.53 -7.11 -8.22
N ASN A 96 7.73 -7.17 -7.68
CA ASN A 96 8.98 -6.92 -8.38
C ASN A 96 9.99 -8.08 -8.24
N ALA A 97 9.49 -9.30 -7.95
CA ALA A 97 10.33 -10.47 -7.94
C ALA A 97 11.02 -10.63 -9.30
N SER A 98 12.35 -10.68 -9.27
CA SER A 98 13.18 -10.65 -10.46
C SER A 98 14.57 -11.23 -10.16
N PRO A 99 15.36 -11.62 -11.16
CA PRO A 99 16.75 -12.04 -10.96
C PRO A 99 17.59 -10.99 -10.23
N VAL A 100 17.36 -9.70 -10.49
CA VAL A 100 18.06 -8.59 -9.84
C VAL A 100 17.77 -8.57 -8.34
N LEU A 101 16.47 -8.64 -7.97
CA LEU A 101 16.06 -8.65 -6.57
C LEU A 101 16.57 -9.89 -5.85
N ILE A 102 16.49 -11.06 -6.47
CA ILE A 102 17.03 -12.32 -5.93
C ILE A 102 18.54 -12.21 -5.67
N HIS A 103 19.30 -11.69 -6.64
CA HIS A 103 20.74 -11.51 -6.48
C HIS A 103 21.06 -10.55 -5.32
N TRP A 104 20.32 -9.46 -5.17
CA TRP A 104 20.47 -8.54 -4.07
C TRP A 104 20.14 -9.18 -2.72
N LEU A 105 19.00 -9.85 -2.58
CA LEU A 105 18.60 -10.54 -1.35
C LEU A 105 19.63 -11.60 -0.93
N ARG A 106 20.18 -12.36 -1.92
CA ARG A 106 21.26 -13.30 -1.66
C ARG A 106 22.49 -12.63 -1.06
N LYS A 107 22.87 -11.44 -1.56
CA LYS A 107 23.98 -10.65 -0.99
C LYS A 107 23.69 -10.19 0.43
N VAL A 108 22.46 -9.70 0.69
CA VAL A 108 22.05 -9.26 2.02
C VAL A 108 22.03 -10.43 3.00
N LYS A 109 21.52 -11.60 2.61
CA LYS A 109 21.55 -12.81 3.45
C LYS A 109 22.98 -13.24 3.84
N LYS A 110 23.96 -13.06 2.95
CA LYS A 110 25.37 -13.35 3.27
C LYS A 110 25.97 -12.42 4.33
N LEU A 111 25.32 -11.28 4.62
CA LEU A 111 25.70 -10.40 5.70
C LEU A 111 25.06 -10.80 7.06
N GLY A 112 24.33 -11.91 7.12
CA GLY A 112 23.64 -12.36 8.33
C GLY A 112 22.30 -11.65 8.63
N VAL A 113 21.83 -10.80 7.74
CA VAL A 113 20.60 -9.99 7.94
C VAL A 113 19.36 -10.89 7.88
N ARG A 114 18.44 -10.71 8.84
CA ARG A 114 17.10 -11.31 8.80
C ARG A 114 16.19 -10.47 7.90
N ILE A 115 15.36 -11.14 7.08
CA ILE A 115 14.55 -10.47 6.07
C ILE A 115 13.09 -10.84 6.25
N ALA A 116 12.24 -9.84 6.49
CA ALA A 116 10.78 -9.94 6.40
C ALA A 116 10.29 -9.24 5.13
N LEU A 117 9.36 -9.89 4.41
CA LEU A 117 8.71 -9.35 3.22
C LEU A 117 7.24 -9.15 3.50
N GLU A 118 6.76 -7.90 3.49
CA GLU A 118 5.33 -7.60 3.57
C GLU A 118 4.68 -7.74 2.20
N ILE A 119 3.66 -8.58 2.10
CA ILE A 119 2.76 -8.68 0.94
C ILE A 119 1.42 -8.09 1.37
N PRO A 120 1.10 -6.83 0.99
CA PRO A 120 -0.05 -6.11 1.52
C PRO A 120 -1.40 -6.67 1.06
N THR A 121 -1.43 -7.35 -0.07
CA THR A 121 -2.62 -8.02 -0.61
C THR A 121 -2.20 -9.40 -1.10
N TYR A 122 -2.84 -10.44 -0.59
CA TYR A 122 -2.63 -11.82 -1.04
C TYR A 122 -3.95 -12.57 -1.04
N PRO A 123 -4.27 -13.32 -2.11
CA PRO A 123 -3.55 -13.40 -3.40
C PRO A 123 -3.76 -12.13 -4.25
N TYR A 124 -2.69 -11.62 -4.88
CA TYR A 124 -2.73 -10.36 -5.65
C TYR A 124 -2.87 -10.56 -7.17
N ASP A 125 -2.83 -11.77 -7.65
CA ASP A 125 -2.83 -12.06 -9.09
C ASP A 125 -4.07 -11.53 -9.82
N ALA A 126 -5.23 -11.56 -9.17
CA ALA A 126 -6.49 -11.10 -9.74
C ALA A 126 -6.53 -9.57 -9.95
N GLU A 127 -5.82 -8.79 -9.12
CA GLU A 127 -5.75 -7.33 -9.24
C GLU A 127 -5.18 -6.86 -10.58
N PHE A 128 -4.44 -7.73 -11.27
CA PHE A 128 -3.80 -7.42 -12.54
C PHE A 128 -4.63 -7.85 -13.76
N ALA A 129 -5.78 -8.49 -13.57
CA ALA A 129 -6.58 -9.02 -14.67
C ALA A 129 -6.98 -7.93 -15.69
N GLN A 130 -7.37 -6.76 -15.19
CA GLN A 130 -7.77 -5.60 -16.01
C GLN A 130 -6.65 -4.57 -16.19
N SER A 131 -5.41 -4.88 -15.79
CA SER A 131 -4.29 -3.95 -15.88
C SER A 131 -3.72 -3.85 -17.31
N PRO A 132 -3.07 -2.72 -17.66
CA PRO A 132 -2.35 -2.56 -18.93
C PRO A 132 -1.29 -3.65 -19.16
N ALA A 133 -0.97 -3.93 -20.44
CA ALA A 133 -0.04 -5.00 -20.84
C ALA A 133 1.31 -4.99 -20.09
N VAL A 134 1.86 -3.80 -19.83
CA VAL A 134 3.12 -3.63 -19.08
C VAL A 134 3.01 -4.16 -17.64
N ARG A 135 1.87 -3.95 -16.97
CA ARG A 135 1.63 -4.48 -15.62
C ARG A 135 1.43 -6.00 -15.65
N LYS A 136 0.73 -6.52 -16.65
CA LYS A 136 0.56 -7.97 -16.86
C LYS A 136 1.92 -8.65 -17.10
N LEU A 137 2.81 -8.03 -17.89
CA LEU A 137 4.18 -8.53 -18.08
C LEU A 137 4.98 -8.53 -16.76
N LYS A 138 4.89 -7.45 -15.97
CA LYS A 138 5.52 -7.38 -14.65
C LYS A 138 5.04 -8.52 -13.75
N LEU A 139 3.73 -8.79 -13.70
CA LEU A 139 3.18 -9.91 -12.93
C LEU A 139 3.68 -11.27 -13.44
N ARG A 140 3.78 -11.45 -14.77
CA ARG A 140 4.30 -12.71 -15.34
C ARG A 140 5.74 -12.97 -14.90
N ILE A 141 6.58 -11.95 -14.90
CA ILE A 141 7.96 -12.04 -14.40
C ILE A 141 7.94 -12.35 -12.89
N ASP A 142 7.12 -11.63 -12.13
CA ASP A 142 6.99 -11.86 -10.69
C ASP A 142 6.60 -13.32 -10.39
N ARG A 143 5.61 -13.89 -11.07
CA ARG A 143 5.19 -15.29 -10.93
C ARG A 143 6.32 -16.29 -11.19
N MET A 144 7.20 -16.01 -12.16
CA MET A 144 8.35 -16.88 -12.47
C MET A 144 9.39 -16.87 -11.35
N PHE A 145 9.54 -15.78 -10.62
CA PHE A 145 10.64 -15.58 -9.69
C PHE A 145 10.23 -15.50 -8.21
N ARG A 146 8.96 -15.28 -7.86
CA ARG A 146 8.51 -15.07 -6.49
C ARG A 146 8.84 -16.22 -5.53
N CYS A 147 8.67 -17.47 -5.95
CA CYS A 147 9.06 -18.64 -5.12
C CYS A 147 10.58 -18.77 -4.96
N ARG A 148 11.37 -18.39 -5.99
CA ARG A 148 12.83 -18.34 -5.89
C ARG A 148 13.29 -17.20 -4.99
N MET A 149 12.66 -16.05 -5.08
CA MET A 149 12.91 -14.89 -4.22
C MET A 149 12.62 -15.25 -2.75
N ALA A 150 11.51 -15.91 -2.50
CA ALA A 150 11.08 -16.29 -1.16
C ALA A 150 12.10 -17.17 -0.42
N ARG A 151 12.97 -17.91 -1.12
CA ARG A 151 14.05 -18.70 -0.49
C ARG A 151 15.02 -17.85 0.34
N TYR A 152 15.10 -16.55 0.07
CA TYR A 152 15.95 -15.59 0.81
C TYR A 152 15.19 -14.79 1.85
N ILE A 153 13.89 -15.05 2.02
CA ILE A 153 13.01 -14.39 3.00
C ILE A 153 12.86 -15.32 4.21
N ASP A 154 12.96 -14.76 5.41
CA ASP A 154 12.79 -15.52 6.66
C ASP A 154 11.31 -15.62 7.06
N ARG A 155 10.55 -14.54 6.88
CA ARG A 155 9.10 -14.47 7.15
C ARG A 155 8.40 -13.61 6.11
N ILE A 156 7.17 -13.99 5.77
CA ILE A 156 6.27 -13.13 4.98
C ILE A 156 5.25 -12.50 5.92
N VAL A 157 5.13 -11.19 5.88
CA VAL A 157 4.10 -10.45 6.62
C VAL A 157 2.90 -10.27 5.71
N THR A 158 1.72 -10.67 6.17
CA THR A 158 0.49 -10.67 5.36
C THR A 158 -0.73 -10.22 6.15
N PHE A 159 -1.77 -9.81 5.44
CA PHE A 159 -3.10 -9.50 5.98
C PHE A 159 -4.10 -10.64 5.77
N SER A 160 -3.70 -11.69 5.04
CA SER A 160 -4.51 -12.90 4.83
C SER A 160 -4.32 -13.90 5.97
N ASP A 161 -5.19 -14.90 6.01
CA ASP A 161 -5.15 -15.98 6.99
C ASP A 161 -4.16 -17.11 6.61
N ASP A 162 -3.47 -16.97 5.48
CA ASP A 162 -2.51 -17.97 5.02
C ASP A 162 -1.35 -18.10 6.00
N THR A 163 -1.08 -19.32 6.46
CA THR A 163 0.03 -19.64 7.36
C THR A 163 1.36 -19.80 6.64
N GLU A 164 1.30 -19.98 5.32
CA GLU A 164 2.45 -20.11 4.44
C GLU A 164 2.19 -19.44 3.08
N ILE A 165 3.14 -18.65 2.58
CA ILE A 165 3.11 -18.02 1.26
C ILE A 165 4.45 -18.28 0.58
N PHE A 166 4.43 -18.76 -0.66
CA PHE A 166 5.62 -19.09 -1.47
C PHE A 166 6.64 -19.99 -0.76
N GLY A 167 6.18 -20.93 0.09
CA GLY A 167 7.03 -21.81 0.87
C GLY A 167 7.71 -21.14 2.06
N ARG A 168 7.13 -20.03 2.58
CA ARG A 168 7.64 -19.33 3.77
C ARG A 168 6.54 -19.12 4.80
N PRO A 169 6.85 -19.34 6.08
CA PRO A 169 5.89 -19.10 7.15
C PRO A 169 5.55 -17.60 7.24
N THR A 170 4.29 -17.34 7.55
CA THR A 170 3.75 -15.98 7.60
C THR A 170 3.73 -15.42 9.02
N ILE A 171 3.62 -14.09 9.08
CA ILE A 171 3.20 -13.32 10.24
C ILE A 171 1.97 -12.55 9.81
N ARG A 172 0.82 -12.91 10.37
CA ARG A 172 -0.43 -12.20 10.13
C ARG A 172 -0.44 -10.88 10.89
N ILE A 173 -0.76 -9.81 10.19
CA ILE A 173 -1.02 -8.49 10.77
C ILE A 173 -2.38 -7.96 10.30
N SER A 174 -2.86 -6.92 10.96
CA SER A 174 -4.04 -6.16 10.54
C SER A 174 -3.72 -4.69 10.33
N ASN A 175 -4.64 -3.96 9.70
CA ASN A 175 -4.56 -2.51 9.68
C ASN A 175 -4.87 -1.98 11.07
N GLY A 176 -4.03 -1.07 11.55
CA GLY A 176 -4.17 -0.42 12.84
C GLY A 176 -4.47 1.06 12.69
N ILE A 177 -4.94 1.67 13.77
CA ILE A 177 -5.16 3.11 13.91
C ILE A 177 -4.30 3.61 15.06
N ASP A 178 -3.64 4.76 14.86
CA ASP A 178 -2.96 5.44 15.96
C ASP A 178 -3.97 6.31 16.75
N PHE A 179 -4.50 5.77 17.83
CA PHE A 179 -5.46 6.46 18.70
C PHE A 179 -4.91 7.75 19.37
N ARG A 180 -3.60 7.99 19.31
CA ARG A 180 -3.02 9.24 19.81
C ARG A 180 -3.23 10.41 18.84
N SER A 181 -3.25 10.10 17.55
CA SER A 181 -3.44 11.09 16.47
C SER A 181 -4.90 11.23 16.03
N ILE A 182 -5.74 10.25 16.39
CA ILE A 182 -7.17 10.22 16.01
C ILE A 182 -7.98 10.21 17.31
N PRO A 183 -8.55 11.36 17.73
CA PRO A 183 -9.34 11.41 18.94
C PRO A 183 -10.61 10.56 18.80
N LEU A 184 -10.96 9.86 19.87
CA LEU A 184 -12.22 9.15 19.93
C LEU A 184 -13.39 10.15 19.97
N LYS A 185 -14.45 9.82 19.26
CA LYS A 185 -15.69 10.59 19.31
C LYS A 185 -16.29 10.43 20.72
N THR A 186 -16.37 11.54 21.46
CA THR A 186 -16.86 11.57 22.85
C THR A 186 -18.39 11.64 22.96
N GLN A 187 -19.06 12.11 21.90
CA GLN A 187 -20.52 12.21 21.87
C GLN A 187 -21.04 11.45 20.66
N VAL A 188 -21.89 10.47 20.90
CA VAL A 188 -22.67 9.76 19.87
C VAL A 188 -24.07 10.36 19.91
N HIS A 189 -24.36 11.34 19.07
CA HIS A 189 -25.73 11.76 18.84
C HIS A 189 -26.38 10.73 17.92
N GLY A 190 -27.15 9.83 18.49
CA GLY A 190 -27.98 8.89 17.73
C GLY A 190 -29.24 9.62 17.28
N ASP A 191 -29.27 10.04 16.02
CA ASP A 191 -30.54 10.36 15.38
C ASP A 191 -31.02 9.07 14.72
N HIS A 192 -31.99 8.40 15.35
CA HIS A 192 -32.55 7.15 14.87
C HIS A 192 -33.38 7.30 13.59
N HIS A 193 -33.69 8.54 13.19
CA HIS A 193 -34.46 8.85 11.99
C HIS A 193 -33.61 9.28 10.80
N ASN A 194 -32.33 9.63 11.03
CA ASN A 194 -31.40 10.08 9.98
C ASN A 194 -30.07 9.35 10.08
N LEU A 195 -29.78 8.48 9.14
CA LEU A 195 -28.49 7.81 8.99
C LEU A 195 -27.64 8.53 7.93
N ARG A 196 -26.46 8.99 8.32
CA ARG A 196 -25.50 9.60 7.40
C ARG A 196 -24.34 8.65 7.14
N LEU A 197 -24.22 8.21 5.89
CA LEU A 197 -23.12 7.39 5.39
C LEU A 197 -22.10 8.31 4.73
N LEU A 198 -20.83 8.15 5.07
CA LEU A 198 -19.73 8.90 4.48
C LEU A 198 -18.68 7.92 3.91
N ALA A 199 -18.45 8.01 2.60
CA ALA A 199 -17.34 7.33 1.93
C ALA A 199 -16.26 8.35 1.57
N VAL A 200 -15.04 8.18 2.10
CA VAL A 200 -13.88 9.03 1.77
C VAL A 200 -12.82 8.16 1.12
N ALA A 201 -12.53 8.38 -0.17
CA ALA A 201 -11.60 7.55 -0.91
C ALA A 201 -10.98 8.28 -2.11
N ASN A 202 -9.82 7.79 -2.57
CA ASN A 202 -9.44 7.93 -3.97
C ASN A 202 -10.24 6.88 -4.76
N ILE A 203 -11.29 7.33 -5.44
CA ILE A 203 -12.39 6.51 -5.95
C ILE A 203 -11.90 5.55 -7.04
N HIS A 204 -12.07 4.24 -6.78
CA HIS A 204 -11.78 3.15 -7.70
C HIS A 204 -12.88 2.08 -7.63
N PHE A 205 -13.01 1.26 -8.66
CA PHE A 205 -14.04 0.22 -8.78
C PHE A 205 -14.07 -0.78 -7.60
N TRP A 206 -12.91 -1.07 -7.00
CA TRP A 206 -12.84 -2.01 -5.86
C TRP A 206 -13.43 -1.48 -4.56
N HIS A 207 -13.78 -0.20 -4.48
CA HIS A 207 -14.46 0.35 -3.31
C HIS A 207 -15.94 -0.08 -3.24
N GLY A 208 -16.51 -0.54 -4.36
CA GLY A 208 -17.88 -1.06 -4.43
C GLY A 208 -18.93 -0.01 -4.14
N LEU A 209 -18.70 1.25 -4.49
CA LEU A 209 -19.66 2.34 -4.30
C LEU A 209 -20.90 2.19 -5.19
N ASP A 210 -20.76 1.55 -6.36
CA ASP A 210 -21.87 1.08 -7.20
C ASP A 210 -22.89 0.29 -6.39
N ARG A 211 -22.42 -0.70 -5.63
CA ARG A 211 -23.29 -1.54 -4.78
C ARG A 211 -23.96 -0.75 -3.65
N VAL A 212 -23.29 0.27 -3.12
CA VAL A 212 -23.90 1.14 -2.11
C VAL A 212 -25.00 1.99 -2.72
N ILE A 213 -24.80 2.53 -3.93
CA ILE A 213 -25.82 3.31 -4.67
C ILE A 213 -27.01 2.42 -5.05
N GLU A 214 -26.75 1.20 -5.54
CA GLU A 214 -27.81 0.22 -5.83
C GLU A 214 -28.58 -0.17 -4.56
N GLY A 215 -27.89 -0.43 -3.46
CA GLY A 215 -28.52 -0.71 -2.18
C GLY A 215 -29.38 0.44 -1.67
N LEU A 216 -28.98 1.68 -1.91
CA LEU A 216 -29.76 2.87 -1.57
C LEU A 216 -31.04 2.97 -2.43
N ARG A 217 -30.95 2.68 -3.74
CA ARG A 217 -32.13 2.55 -4.63
C ARG A 217 -33.13 1.53 -4.08
N ASP A 218 -32.64 0.35 -3.75
CA ASP A 218 -33.50 -0.75 -3.29
C ASP A 218 -34.13 -0.41 -1.91
N TYR A 219 -33.36 0.29 -1.07
CA TYR A 219 -33.86 0.78 0.21
C TYR A 219 -35.02 1.77 0.04
N TYR A 220 -34.89 2.73 -0.88
CA TYR A 220 -35.96 3.72 -1.12
C TYR A 220 -37.10 3.20 -1.98
N ALA A 221 -36.94 2.09 -2.68
CA ALA A 221 -38.01 1.40 -3.39
C ALA A 221 -38.96 0.62 -2.45
N ALA A 222 -38.56 0.38 -1.20
CA ALA A 222 -39.29 -0.33 -0.18
C ALA A 222 -39.76 0.61 0.97
N PRO A 223 -40.77 0.24 1.78
CA PRO A 223 -41.12 0.97 2.99
C PRO A 223 -39.90 1.07 3.92
N HIS A 224 -39.56 2.26 4.38
CA HIS A 224 -38.38 2.54 5.21
C HIS A 224 -38.74 3.40 6.42
N GLN A 225 -37.96 3.25 7.53
CA GLN A 225 -38.23 3.93 8.80
C GLN A 225 -37.28 5.09 9.05
N CYS A 226 -36.14 5.16 8.36
CA CYS A 226 -35.19 6.25 8.52
C CYS A 226 -34.73 6.82 7.18
N ILE A 227 -34.30 8.06 7.20
CA ILE A 227 -33.69 8.72 6.04
C ILE A 227 -32.20 8.35 6.02
N VAL A 228 -31.75 7.75 4.93
CA VAL A 228 -30.33 7.39 4.72
C VAL A 228 -29.73 8.35 3.71
N ARG A 229 -28.71 9.10 4.11
CA ARG A 229 -27.97 10.00 3.21
C ARG A 229 -26.57 9.48 2.99
N LEU A 230 -26.16 9.38 1.73
CA LEU A 230 -24.82 8.97 1.31
C LEU A 230 -24.04 10.18 0.81
N ARG A 231 -22.86 10.40 1.40
CA ARG A 231 -21.90 11.38 0.89
C ARG A 231 -20.65 10.66 0.42
N ILE A 232 -20.26 10.87 -0.84
CA ILE A 232 -19.03 10.34 -1.43
C ILE A 232 -18.06 11.49 -1.60
N ALA A 233 -16.97 11.49 -0.83
CA ALA A 233 -15.97 12.55 -0.84
C ALA A 233 -14.62 12.01 -1.32
N GLY A 234 -14.04 12.65 -2.32
CA GLY A 234 -12.73 12.28 -2.83
C GLY A 234 -12.56 12.56 -4.30
N ASP A 235 -11.40 12.18 -4.81
CA ASP A 235 -11.03 12.22 -6.23
C ASP A 235 -10.84 10.78 -6.73
N GLY A 236 -10.63 10.58 -8.03
CA GLY A 236 -10.41 9.23 -8.56
C GLY A 236 -10.47 9.14 -10.08
N VAL A 237 -10.91 7.98 -10.57
CA VAL A 237 -11.08 7.74 -12.00
C VAL A 237 -12.29 8.51 -12.51
N GLU A 238 -12.07 9.54 -13.31
CA GLU A 238 -13.10 10.49 -13.77
C GLU A 238 -14.29 9.80 -14.45
N THR A 239 -14.04 8.79 -15.28
CA THR A 239 -15.10 8.01 -15.94
C THR A 239 -15.98 7.26 -14.95
N LEU A 240 -15.41 6.76 -13.86
CA LEU A 240 -16.12 6.05 -12.80
C LEU A 240 -16.94 7.01 -11.93
N ILE A 241 -16.39 8.19 -11.64
CA ILE A 241 -17.13 9.26 -10.92
C ILE A 241 -18.36 9.69 -11.74
N ALA A 242 -18.17 9.88 -13.06
CA ALA A 242 -19.26 10.20 -13.97
C ALA A 242 -20.31 9.08 -14.07
N GLU A 243 -19.90 7.83 -13.96
CA GLU A 243 -20.81 6.68 -13.90
C GLU A 243 -21.65 6.70 -12.62
N TYR A 244 -21.03 6.91 -11.47
CA TYR A 244 -21.75 6.96 -10.19
C TYR A 244 -22.75 8.13 -10.13
N ARG A 245 -22.41 9.30 -10.67
CA ARG A 245 -23.35 10.41 -10.83
C ARG A 245 -24.55 10.02 -11.69
N ARG A 246 -24.31 9.39 -12.84
CA ARG A 246 -25.41 8.90 -13.71
C ARG A 246 -26.30 7.87 -13.01
N MET A 247 -25.74 7.00 -12.19
CA MET A 247 -26.51 6.03 -11.40
C MET A 247 -27.40 6.76 -10.38
N ILE A 248 -26.86 7.75 -9.64
CA ILE A 248 -27.61 8.55 -8.67
C ILE A 248 -28.78 9.25 -9.36
N ASP A 249 -28.56 9.89 -10.50
CA ASP A 249 -29.60 10.56 -11.28
C ASP A 249 -30.64 9.59 -11.82
N ALA A 250 -30.20 8.48 -12.44
CA ALA A 250 -31.09 7.46 -13.01
C ALA A 250 -31.99 6.78 -11.97
N TYR A 251 -31.50 6.66 -10.73
CA TYR A 251 -32.25 6.07 -9.62
C TYR A 251 -33.03 7.12 -8.80
N SER A 252 -33.06 8.38 -9.24
CA SER A 252 -33.73 9.51 -8.54
C SER A 252 -33.25 9.69 -7.10
N LEU A 253 -31.96 9.48 -6.85
CA LEU A 253 -31.34 9.54 -5.53
C LEU A 253 -30.66 10.87 -5.22
N ALA A 254 -30.80 11.92 -6.05
CA ALA A 254 -30.11 13.20 -5.91
C ALA A 254 -30.36 13.92 -4.57
N GLU A 255 -31.49 13.65 -3.91
CA GLU A 255 -31.79 14.17 -2.55
C GLU A 255 -31.01 13.40 -1.46
N TYR A 256 -30.63 12.16 -1.73
CA TYR A 256 -30.08 11.23 -0.75
C TYR A 256 -28.61 10.86 -0.97
N ALA A 257 -28.04 11.16 -2.14
CA ALA A 257 -26.65 10.83 -2.48
C ALA A 257 -25.94 11.96 -3.24
N GLU A 258 -24.71 12.30 -2.81
CA GLU A 258 -23.84 13.31 -3.43
C GLU A 258 -22.38 12.88 -3.53
#